data_33c56bea5ca4edc78726210fafa9af78
#
_entry.id   33c56bea5ca4edc78726210fafa9af78
#
_cell.length_a   1.000
_cell.length_b   1.000
_cell.length_c   1.000
_cell.angle_alpha   90.00
_cell.angle_beta   90.00
_cell.angle_gamma   90.00
#
_symmetry.space_group_name_H-M   'P 1'
#
loop_
_entity.id
_entity.type
_entity.pdbx_description
1 polymer ?
#
loop_
_entity_poly.entity_id
_entity_poly.type
_entity_poly.pdbx_seq_one_letter_code
_entity_poly.pdbx_strand_id
1 'polypeptide(L)'
;MTAPRTGTLQVPGARLYYEVRGRGPVLVLIHGGAGDAGIFHEVVDPLAERFTVVVPDRRGHSRSPLAAPGSTPRVAEHSDDIHRLIGELSEEPALVYGSSSGAVVALDLLARHPDRVRTALAHEPPVIGLLPDAAAYRRLFADVQVTHRRQGATVAMQQFLVGVGLVEGTWEMPPLSQLPSGIRELMERLAANEPFFLEHELCEVTAYEPDTDALRKAADRLLIGVGRDSLRQMPGRTGAALAARLGLEVTELPGGHSGYVEDGGAFAARLAELLGDGGLRA
;
A
#
# COMPACT_ATOMS: atom_id res chain seq x y z
N MET A 1 18.31 -14.06 -10.94
CA MET A 1 16.93 -13.53 -10.90
C MET A 1 16.33 -13.56 -12.29
N THR A 2 15.18 -14.22 -12.47
CA THR A 2 14.46 -14.19 -13.77
C THR A 2 13.68 -12.86 -13.85
N ALA A 3 13.66 -12.25 -15.04
CA ALA A 3 12.85 -11.06 -15.28
C ALA A 3 11.36 -11.34 -14.96
N PRO A 4 10.61 -10.36 -14.43
CA PRO A 4 9.19 -10.54 -14.20
C PRO A 4 8.45 -10.79 -15.52
N ARG A 5 7.39 -11.59 -15.46
CA ARG A 5 6.38 -11.52 -16.51
C ARG A 5 5.56 -10.26 -16.27
N THR A 6 5.35 -9.46 -17.30
CA THR A 6 4.54 -8.26 -17.20
C THR A 6 3.22 -8.43 -17.95
N GLY A 7 2.19 -7.79 -17.47
CA GLY A 7 0.88 -7.79 -18.12
C GLY A 7 0.18 -6.43 -18.01
N THR A 8 -0.89 -6.30 -18.76
CA THR A 8 -1.81 -5.16 -18.63
C THR A 8 -3.25 -5.66 -18.59
N LEU A 9 -4.08 -5.06 -17.74
CA LEU A 9 -5.49 -5.35 -17.61
C LEU A 9 -6.31 -4.09 -17.88
N GLN A 10 -7.27 -4.18 -18.82
CA GLN A 10 -8.23 -3.11 -19.01
C GLN A 10 -9.29 -3.17 -17.93
N VAL A 11 -9.49 -2.05 -17.24
CA VAL A 11 -10.50 -1.89 -16.20
C VAL A 11 -11.36 -0.63 -16.49
N PRO A 12 -12.54 -0.48 -15.92
CA PRO A 12 -13.31 0.75 -16.06
C PRO A 12 -12.49 1.98 -15.63
N GLY A 13 -12.25 2.90 -16.56
CA GLY A 13 -11.56 4.15 -16.30
C GLY A 13 -10.03 4.10 -16.23
N ALA A 14 -9.39 2.93 -16.42
CA ALA A 14 -7.93 2.81 -16.40
C ALA A 14 -7.41 1.60 -17.18
N ARG A 15 -6.10 1.54 -17.38
CA ARG A 15 -5.37 0.36 -17.84
C ARG A 15 -4.29 0.06 -16.81
N LEU A 16 -4.42 -1.05 -16.11
CA LEU A 16 -3.46 -1.47 -15.08
C LEU A 16 -2.26 -2.17 -15.71
N TYR A 17 -1.07 -1.80 -15.31
CA TYR A 17 0.15 -2.56 -15.49
C TYR A 17 0.39 -3.43 -14.25
N TYR A 18 0.90 -4.64 -14.43
CA TYR A 18 1.30 -5.50 -13.32
C TYR A 18 2.49 -6.38 -13.66
N GLU A 19 3.22 -6.80 -12.64
CA GLU A 19 4.34 -7.73 -12.69
C GLU A 19 3.98 -9.02 -11.97
N VAL A 20 4.45 -10.16 -12.49
CA VAL A 20 4.23 -11.48 -11.90
C VAL A 20 5.55 -12.21 -11.79
N ARG A 21 5.84 -12.76 -10.60
CA ARG A 21 7.02 -13.59 -10.33
C ARG A 21 6.62 -14.83 -9.54
N GLY A 22 7.42 -15.90 -9.70
CA GLY A 22 7.27 -17.13 -8.93
C GLY A 22 6.12 -18.02 -9.38
N ARG A 23 5.81 -19.01 -8.52
CA ARG A 23 4.75 -20.01 -8.70
C ARG A 23 4.19 -20.38 -7.31
N GLY A 24 2.91 -20.75 -7.26
CA GLY A 24 2.20 -21.13 -6.04
C GLY A 24 0.92 -20.32 -5.88
N PRO A 25 0.34 -20.27 -4.67
CA PRO A 25 -0.83 -19.44 -4.39
C PRO A 25 -0.58 -17.98 -4.77
N VAL A 26 -1.60 -17.30 -5.28
CA VAL A 26 -1.49 -15.88 -5.67
C VAL A 26 -1.36 -15.02 -4.42
N LEU A 27 -0.33 -14.18 -4.40
CA LEU A 27 -0.10 -13.13 -3.41
C LEU A 27 -0.03 -11.77 -4.12
N VAL A 28 -1.00 -10.92 -3.86
CA VAL A 28 -1.03 -9.56 -4.41
C VAL A 28 -0.40 -8.59 -3.42
N LEU A 29 0.61 -7.82 -3.85
CA LEU A 29 1.22 -6.75 -3.08
C LEU A 29 0.73 -5.39 -3.60
N ILE A 30 0.05 -4.62 -2.74
CA ILE A 30 -0.56 -3.33 -3.09
C ILE A 30 0.26 -2.22 -2.45
N HIS A 31 0.90 -1.39 -3.28
CA HIS A 31 1.77 -0.31 -2.82
C HIS A 31 1.03 0.87 -2.18
N GLY A 32 1.74 1.64 -1.36
CA GLY A 32 1.27 2.87 -0.72
C GLY A 32 1.18 4.07 -1.69
N GLY A 33 0.96 5.24 -1.13
CA GLY A 33 0.90 6.49 -1.88
C GLY A 33 2.19 6.78 -2.64
N ALA A 34 2.09 7.38 -3.82
CA ALA A 34 3.19 7.66 -4.75
C ALA A 34 4.06 6.45 -5.15
N GLY A 35 3.73 5.22 -4.72
CA GLY A 35 4.45 4.00 -5.06
C GLY A 35 4.18 3.48 -6.47
N ASP A 36 4.89 2.42 -6.85
CA ASP A 36 4.60 1.53 -7.98
C ASP A 36 5.07 0.10 -7.66
N ALA A 37 4.96 -0.83 -8.63
CA ALA A 37 5.35 -2.23 -8.41
C ALA A 37 6.82 -2.37 -7.98
N GLY A 38 7.70 -1.47 -8.40
CA GLY A 38 9.12 -1.52 -8.09
C GLY A 38 9.47 -1.26 -6.64
N ILE A 39 8.55 -0.68 -5.83
CA ILE A 39 8.85 -0.39 -4.41
C ILE A 39 9.07 -1.68 -3.59
N PHE A 40 8.57 -2.81 -4.04
CA PHE A 40 8.70 -4.09 -3.40
C PHE A 40 9.89 -4.93 -3.88
N HIS A 41 10.85 -4.32 -4.60
CA HIS A 41 11.98 -5.03 -5.22
C HIS A 41 12.79 -5.90 -4.26
N GLU A 42 12.91 -5.52 -2.97
CA GLU A 42 13.64 -6.29 -1.95
C GLU A 42 12.87 -7.53 -1.46
N VAL A 43 11.52 -7.53 -1.55
CA VAL A 43 10.69 -8.61 -0.99
C VAL A 43 10.13 -9.56 -2.04
N VAL A 44 10.03 -9.13 -3.31
CA VAL A 44 9.36 -9.92 -4.36
C VAL A 44 10.07 -11.22 -4.65
N ASP A 45 11.41 -11.22 -4.79
CA ASP A 45 12.16 -12.43 -5.14
C ASP A 45 12.12 -13.49 -4.01
N PRO A 46 12.35 -13.17 -2.73
CA PRO A 46 12.16 -14.13 -1.65
C PRO A 46 10.73 -14.69 -1.55
N LEU A 47 9.70 -13.86 -1.75
CA LEU A 47 8.31 -14.30 -1.73
C LEU A 47 7.97 -15.19 -2.94
N ALA A 48 8.59 -14.94 -4.09
CA ALA A 48 8.38 -15.70 -5.32
C ALA A 48 8.89 -17.16 -5.25
N GLU A 49 9.67 -17.51 -4.25
CA GLU A 49 10.04 -18.89 -3.96
C GLU A 49 8.84 -19.75 -3.53
N ARG A 50 7.80 -19.13 -2.94
CA ARG A 50 6.63 -19.82 -2.37
C ARG A 50 5.31 -19.40 -3.00
N PHE A 51 5.22 -18.22 -3.60
CA PHE A 51 3.99 -17.63 -4.11
C PHE A 51 4.11 -17.22 -5.57
N THR A 52 2.97 -17.14 -6.24
CA THR A 52 2.83 -16.34 -7.46
C THR A 52 2.61 -14.89 -7.00
N VAL A 53 3.71 -14.13 -6.90
CA VAL A 53 3.68 -12.73 -6.44
C VAL A 53 3.23 -11.84 -7.58
N VAL A 54 2.16 -11.09 -7.36
CA VAL A 54 1.56 -10.15 -8.32
C VAL A 54 1.67 -8.75 -7.76
N VAL A 55 2.29 -7.84 -8.49
CA VAL A 55 2.45 -6.44 -8.06
C VAL A 55 1.92 -5.52 -9.15
N PRO A 56 0.73 -4.92 -8.97
CA PRO A 56 0.23 -3.91 -9.89
C PRO A 56 0.82 -2.53 -9.60
N ASP A 57 0.95 -1.70 -10.64
CA ASP A 57 0.88 -0.27 -10.46
C ASP A 57 -0.60 0.08 -10.27
N ARG A 58 -0.96 0.77 -9.18
CA ARG A 58 -2.36 1.18 -8.98
C ARG A 58 -2.77 2.22 -10.02
N ARG A 59 -4.06 2.30 -10.34
CA ARG A 59 -4.60 3.31 -11.28
C ARG A 59 -4.08 4.71 -10.94
N GLY A 60 -3.69 5.47 -11.94
CA GLY A 60 -3.12 6.80 -11.82
C GLY A 60 -1.63 6.84 -11.50
N HIS A 61 -0.98 5.70 -11.23
CA HIS A 61 0.43 5.63 -10.88
C HIS A 61 1.25 5.01 -12.02
N SER A 62 2.41 5.60 -12.28
CA SER A 62 3.46 5.08 -13.18
C SER A 62 2.92 4.56 -14.52
N ARG A 63 2.85 3.24 -14.71
CA ARG A 63 2.49 2.56 -15.96
C ARG A 63 0.99 2.26 -16.08
N SER A 64 0.18 2.71 -15.10
CA SER A 64 -1.27 2.50 -15.03
C SER A 64 -2.07 3.78 -15.25
N PRO A 65 -2.10 4.34 -16.48
CA PRO A 65 -2.75 5.61 -16.78
C PRO A 65 -4.28 5.53 -16.59
N LEU A 66 -4.85 6.64 -16.13
CA LEU A 66 -6.29 6.86 -16.13
C LEU A 66 -6.79 7.20 -17.54
N ALA A 67 -7.99 6.75 -17.90
CA ALA A 67 -8.65 7.11 -19.15
C ALA A 67 -9.03 8.60 -19.19
N ALA A 68 -9.36 9.19 -18.02
CA ALA A 68 -9.59 10.61 -17.85
C ALA A 68 -8.51 11.20 -16.92
N PRO A 69 -7.45 11.80 -17.47
CA PRO A 69 -6.41 12.45 -16.66
C PRO A 69 -7.01 13.51 -15.73
N GLY A 70 -6.51 13.58 -14.49
CA GLY A 70 -6.98 14.52 -13.48
C GLY A 70 -8.25 14.11 -12.74
N SER A 71 -8.82 12.92 -13.00
CA SER A 71 -9.86 12.37 -12.14
C SER A 71 -9.29 11.92 -10.79
N THR A 72 -10.12 11.95 -9.75
CA THR A 72 -9.79 11.47 -8.39
C THR A 72 -10.45 10.11 -8.19
N PRO A 73 -9.69 9.01 -8.30
CA PRO A 73 -10.23 7.68 -8.05
C PRO A 73 -10.61 7.50 -6.58
N ARG A 74 -11.75 6.86 -6.36
CA ARG A 74 -12.18 6.47 -5.01
C ARG A 74 -11.51 5.17 -4.58
N VAL A 75 -11.40 4.94 -3.29
CA VAL A 75 -10.87 3.69 -2.72
C VAL A 75 -11.56 2.46 -3.33
N ALA A 76 -12.88 2.51 -3.50
CA ALA A 76 -13.67 1.44 -4.11
C ALA A 76 -13.25 1.09 -5.54
N GLU A 77 -12.78 2.06 -6.33
CA GLU A 77 -12.31 1.79 -7.70
C GLU A 77 -10.94 1.07 -7.70
N HIS A 78 -10.07 1.42 -6.74
CA HIS A 78 -8.81 0.70 -6.54
C HIS A 78 -9.06 -0.75 -6.11
N SER A 79 -9.98 -0.99 -5.18
CA SER A 79 -10.29 -2.35 -4.73
C SER A 79 -10.99 -3.18 -5.81
N ASP A 80 -11.87 -2.59 -6.61
CA ASP A 80 -12.48 -3.23 -7.77
C ASP A 80 -11.45 -3.63 -8.83
N ASP A 81 -10.38 -2.84 -9.00
CA ASP A 81 -9.26 -3.19 -9.87
C ASP A 81 -8.52 -4.43 -9.40
N ILE A 82 -8.20 -4.49 -8.09
CA ILE A 82 -7.53 -5.66 -7.51
C ILE A 82 -8.44 -6.88 -7.59
N HIS A 83 -9.74 -6.74 -7.34
CA HIS A 83 -10.72 -7.80 -7.53
C HIS A 83 -10.67 -8.38 -8.95
N ARG A 84 -10.68 -7.51 -9.98
CA ARG A 84 -10.58 -7.93 -11.38
C ARG A 84 -9.24 -8.56 -11.70
N LEU A 85 -8.15 -8.01 -11.17
CA LEU A 85 -6.81 -8.55 -11.39
C LEU A 85 -6.66 -9.96 -10.78
N ILE A 86 -7.20 -10.20 -9.59
CA ILE A 86 -7.24 -11.54 -8.99
C ILE A 86 -8.03 -12.49 -9.90
N GLY A 87 -9.21 -12.07 -10.37
CA GLY A 87 -10.05 -12.88 -11.26
C GLY A 87 -9.43 -13.20 -12.62
N GLU A 88 -8.55 -12.32 -13.14
CA GLU A 88 -7.78 -12.56 -14.36
C GLU A 88 -6.69 -13.62 -14.18
N LEU A 89 -6.12 -13.71 -12.97
CA LEU A 89 -4.94 -14.52 -12.70
C LEU A 89 -5.24 -15.84 -11.97
N SER A 90 -6.38 -15.93 -11.27
CA SER A 90 -6.74 -17.09 -10.45
C SER A 90 -8.25 -17.20 -10.25
N GLU A 91 -8.76 -18.41 -10.28
CA GLU A 91 -10.11 -18.73 -9.82
C GLU A 91 -10.18 -18.84 -8.28
N GLU A 92 -9.07 -19.16 -7.64
CA GLU A 92 -8.94 -19.28 -6.18
C GLU A 92 -8.77 -17.92 -5.51
N PRO A 93 -9.25 -17.78 -4.26
CA PRO A 93 -9.01 -16.57 -3.46
C PRO A 93 -7.52 -16.30 -3.25
N ALA A 94 -7.11 -15.04 -3.36
CA ALA A 94 -5.74 -14.61 -3.23
C ALA A 94 -5.36 -14.23 -1.80
N LEU A 95 -4.07 -14.32 -1.49
CA LEU A 95 -3.44 -13.64 -0.38
C LEU A 95 -3.20 -12.18 -0.77
N VAL A 96 -3.42 -11.25 0.14
CA VAL A 96 -3.31 -9.82 -0.14
C VAL A 96 -2.47 -9.15 0.95
N TYR A 97 -1.43 -8.45 0.54
CA TYR A 97 -0.70 -7.51 1.37
C TYR A 97 -0.91 -6.10 0.82
N GLY A 98 -1.30 -5.17 1.67
CA GLY A 98 -1.39 -3.76 1.32
C GLY A 98 -0.59 -2.92 2.30
N SER A 99 0.19 -1.94 1.79
CA SER A 99 0.93 -0.98 2.60
C SER A 99 0.31 0.40 2.51
N SER A 100 0.11 1.09 3.65
CA SER A 100 -0.35 2.49 3.69
C SER A 100 -1.67 2.68 2.91
N SER A 101 -1.72 3.52 1.88
CA SER A 101 -2.88 3.63 0.96
C SER A 101 -3.29 2.27 0.40
N GLY A 102 -2.34 1.39 0.08
CA GLY A 102 -2.61 0.03 -0.38
C GLY A 102 -3.26 -0.84 0.70
N ALA A 103 -3.00 -0.57 1.98
CA ALA A 103 -3.69 -1.24 3.08
C ALA A 103 -5.17 -0.85 3.17
N VAL A 104 -5.49 0.42 2.89
CA VAL A 104 -6.88 0.88 2.78
C VAL A 104 -7.60 0.15 1.63
N VAL A 105 -6.92 0.00 0.48
CA VAL A 105 -7.45 -0.78 -0.65
C VAL A 105 -7.67 -2.24 -0.27
N ALA A 106 -6.75 -2.86 0.47
CA ALA A 106 -6.89 -4.24 0.95
C ALA A 106 -8.07 -4.42 1.92
N LEU A 107 -8.31 -3.44 2.81
CA LEU A 107 -9.47 -3.43 3.71
C LEU A 107 -10.78 -3.34 2.94
N ASP A 108 -10.87 -2.41 1.97
CA ASP A 108 -12.06 -2.24 1.13
C ASP A 108 -12.32 -3.47 0.27
N LEU A 109 -11.25 -4.07 -0.29
CA LEU A 109 -11.33 -5.32 -1.05
C LEU A 109 -11.90 -6.47 -0.19
N LEU A 110 -11.38 -6.66 1.02
CA LEU A 110 -11.87 -7.70 1.93
C LEU A 110 -13.32 -7.46 2.34
N ALA A 111 -13.70 -6.21 2.60
CA ALA A 111 -15.07 -5.86 3.01
C ALA A 111 -16.09 -6.09 1.89
N ARG A 112 -15.74 -5.73 0.63
CA ARG A 112 -16.66 -5.76 -0.51
C ARG A 112 -16.60 -7.05 -1.33
N HIS A 113 -15.45 -7.74 -1.35
CA HIS A 113 -15.19 -8.93 -2.16
C HIS A 113 -14.55 -10.05 -1.32
N PRO A 114 -15.18 -10.45 -0.17
CA PRO A 114 -14.58 -11.39 0.78
C PRO A 114 -14.31 -12.78 0.17
N ASP A 115 -15.05 -13.18 -0.85
CA ASP A 115 -14.90 -14.44 -1.57
C ASP A 115 -13.63 -14.51 -2.43
N ARG A 116 -13.02 -13.35 -2.74
CA ARG A 116 -11.78 -13.25 -3.51
C ARG A 116 -10.52 -13.10 -2.67
N VAL A 117 -10.66 -12.99 -1.34
CA VAL A 117 -9.55 -12.82 -0.42
C VAL A 117 -9.46 -13.99 0.54
N ARG A 118 -8.37 -14.74 0.48
CA ARG A 118 -8.05 -15.83 1.40
C ARG A 118 -7.58 -15.27 2.74
N THR A 119 -6.65 -14.32 2.70
CA THR A 119 -6.12 -13.60 3.86
C THR A 119 -5.67 -12.21 3.40
N ALA A 120 -5.99 -11.19 4.16
CA ALA A 120 -5.53 -9.82 3.98
C ALA A 120 -4.62 -9.41 5.14
N LEU A 121 -3.45 -8.85 4.83
CA LEU A 121 -2.61 -8.14 5.77
C LEU A 121 -2.59 -6.66 5.39
N ALA A 122 -3.23 -5.82 6.20
CA ALA A 122 -3.28 -4.38 6.05
C ALA A 122 -2.19 -3.73 6.92
N HIS A 123 -1.08 -3.30 6.30
CA HIS A 123 0.06 -2.70 6.98
C HIS A 123 -0.13 -1.18 7.09
N GLU A 124 -0.40 -0.73 8.30
CA GLU A 124 -0.51 0.69 8.67
C GLU A 124 -1.47 1.52 7.79
N PRO A 125 -2.74 1.09 7.68
CA PRO A 125 -3.74 1.84 6.92
C PRO A 125 -3.96 3.21 7.53
N PRO A 126 -3.87 4.34 6.77
CA PRO A 126 -3.94 5.70 7.29
C PRO A 126 -5.38 6.17 7.57
N VAL A 127 -6.15 5.38 8.28
CA VAL A 127 -7.56 5.64 8.63
C VAL A 127 -7.67 6.62 9.80
N ILE A 128 -7.32 7.89 9.54
CA ILE A 128 -7.19 8.93 10.58
C ILE A 128 -8.48 9.19 11.35
N GLY A 129 -9.64 8.87 10.79
CA GLY A 129 -10.94 9.01 11.46
C GLY A 129 -11.02 8.29 12.81
N LEU A 130 -10.18 7.29 13.04
CA LEU A 130 -10.11 6.53 14.29
C LEU A 130 -9.22 7.18 15.37
N LEU A 131 -8.45 8.21 15.03
CA LEU A 131 -7.57 8.89 15.97
C LEU A 131 -8.28 10.02 16.71
N PRO A 132 -7.97 10.26 18.00
CA PRO A 132 -8.55 11.38 18.75
C PRO A 132 -8.16 12.75 18.18
N ASP A 133 -7.01 12.84 17.52
CA ASP A 133 -6.45 14.03 16.87
C ASP A 133 -6.70 14.09 15.35
N ALA A 134 -7.68 13.32 14.82
CA ALA A 134 -8.06 13.28 13.40
C ALA A 134 -8.23 14.67 12.76
N ALA A 135 -8.80 15.63 13.49
CA ALA A 135 -8.99 16.98 12.99
C ALA A 135 -7.66 17.71 12.69
N ALA A 136 -6.61 17.42 13.44
CA ALA A 136 -5.28 18.00 13.19
C ALA A 136 -4.69 17.42 11.89
N TYR A 137 -4.80 16.11 11.66
CA TYR A 137 -4.34 15.48 10.43
C TYR A 137 -5.14 15.93 9.19
N ARG A 138 -6.47 16.10 9.31
CA ARG A 138 -7.25 16.67 8.19
C ARG A 138 -6.77 18.07 7.79
N ARG A 139 -6.45 18.91 8.76
CA ARG A 139 -5.87 20.26 8.49
C ARG A 139 -4.49 20.13 7.86
N LEU A 140 -3.61 19.29 8.42
CA LEU A 140 -2.28 19.03 7.86
C LEU A 140 -2.37 18.65 6.38
N PHE A 141 -3.23 17.69 6.00
CA PHE A 141 -3.34 17.22 4.63
C PHE A 141 -3.93 18.26 3.68
N ALA A 142 -4.89 19.07 4.17
CA ALA A 142 -5.37 20.22 3.41
C ALA A 142 -4.25 21.26 3.17
N ASP A 143 -3.44 21.54 4.20
CA ASP A 143 -2.29 22.44 4.07
C ASP A 143 -1.21 21.87 3.13
N VAL A 144 -0.97 20.55 3.15
CA VAL A 144 -0.08 19.86 2.20
C VAL A 144 -0.55 20.06 0.77
N GLN A 145 -1.86 19.91 0.48
CA GLN A 145 -2.41 20.18 -0.86
C GLN A 145 -2.23 21.65 -1.27
N VAL A 146 -2.43 22.58 -0.37
CA VAL A 146 -2.17 24.02 -0.64
C VAL A 146 -0.70 24.25 -0.95
N THR A 147 0.20 23.62 -0.18
CA THR A 147 1.65 23.70 -0.41
C THR A 147 2.02 23.10 -1.77
N HIS A 148 1.44 21.93 -2.12
CA HIS A 148 1.64 21.31 -3.42
C HIS A 148 1.31 22.27 -4.58
N ARG A 149 0.14 22.90 -4.54
CA ARG A 149 -0.31 23.82 -5.59
C ARG A 149 0.52 25.11 -5.68
N ARG A 150 1.12 25.55 -4.57
CA ARG A 150 1.88 26.82 -4.49
C ARG A 150 3.38 26.65 -4.68
N GLN A 151 3.96 25.56 -4.18
CA GLN A 151 5.40 25.37 -4.05
C GLN A 151 5.90 24.06 -4.72
N GLY A 152 5.00 23.24 -5.23
CA GLY A 152 5.32 21.98 -5.91
C GLY A 152 5.35 20.75 -5.01
N ALA A 153 5.48 19.58 -5.64
CA ALA A 153 5.34 18.28 -4.98
C ALA A 153 6.44 18.02 -3.94
N THR A 154 7.69 18.35 -4.23
CA THR A 154 8.82 18.08 -3.32
C THR A 154 8.64 18.73 -1.95
N VAL A 155 8.25 20.01 -1.91
CA VAL A 155 8.03 20.74 -0.64
C VAL A 155 6.83 20.17 0.10
N ALA A 156 5.76 19.86 -0.62
CA ALA A 156 4.55 19.29 -0.03
C ALA A 156 4.78 17.86 0.51
N MET A 157 5.56 17.04 -0.20
CA MET A 157 5.92 15.70 0.26
C MET A 157 6.77 15.75 1.52
N GLN A 158 7.75 16.66 1.60
CA GLN A 158 8.52 16.88 2.82
C GLN A 158 7.61 17.29 4.00
N GLN A 159 6.67 18.22 3.77
CA GLN A 159 5.70 18.63 4.78
C GLN A 159 4.83 17.44 5.24
N PHE A 160 4.38 16.61 4.31
CA PHE A 160 3.61 15.41 4.59
C PHE A 160 4.40 14.44 5.45
N LEU A 161 5.60 14.03 5.02
CA LEU A 161 6.42 13.03 5.71
C LEU A 161 6.78 13.45 7.14
N VAL A 162 7.16 14.70 7.33
CA VAL A 162 7.42 15.26 8.67
C VAL A 162 6.14 15.30 9.51
N GLY A 163 5.04 15.75 8.91
CA GLY A 163 3.77 15.92 9.62
C GLY A 163 3.14 14.61 10.11
N VAL A 164 3.40 13.49 9.41
CA VAL A 164 2.94 12.16 9.84
C VAL A 164 3.98 11.41 10.69
N GLY A 165 5.17 12.01 10.89
CA GLY A 165 6.24 11.48 11.73
C GLY A 165 7.10 10.41 11.05
N LEU A 166 7.07 10.29 9.72
CA LEU A 166 7.87 9.33 8.96
C LEU A 166 9.31 9.80 8.76
N VAL A 167 9.56 11.10 8.85
CA VAL A 167 10.89 11.71 8.74
C VAL A 167 11.07 12.73 9.84
N GLU A 168 12.25 12.78 10.44
CA GLU A 168 12.65 13.85 11.37
C GLU A 168 13.50 14.88 10.63
N GLY A 169 13.09 16.14 10.63
CA GLY A 169 13.80 17.24 9.98
C GLY A 169 13.71 17.22 8.44
N THR A 170 14.77 17.68 7.78
CA THR A 170 14.89 17.62 6.30
C THR A 170 15.50 16.31 5.87
N TRP A 171 14.81 15.59 5.00
CA TRP A 171 15.35 14.40 4.37
C TRP A 171 15.97 14.76 3.02
N GLU A 172 17.25 14.46 2.86
CA GLU A 172 17.96 14.64 1.61
C GLU A 172 18.24 13.26 0.97
N MET A 173 17.68 13.06 -0.20
CA MET A 173 17.97 11.88 -1.00
C MET A 173 19.37 12.02 -1.64
N PRO A 174 20.17 10.94 -1.71
CA PRO A 174 21.41 10.98 -2.49
C PRO A 174 21.14 11.44 -3.94
N PRO A 175 22.06 12.14 -4.58
CA PRO A 175 21.90 12.51 -5.97
C PRO A 175 21.55 11.29 -6.84
N LEU A 176 20.50 11.37 -7.64
CA LEU A 176 20.03 10.26 -8.49
C LEU A 176 21.14 9.69 -9.39
N SER A 177 22.10 10.53 -9.80
CA SER A 177 23.27 10.11 -10.60
C SER A 177 24.20 9.11 -9.90
N GLN A 178 24.13 9.01 -8.58
CA GLN A 178 24.94 8.07 -7.77
C GLN A 178 24.24 6.73 -7.54
N LEU A 179 22.96 6.62 -7.89
CA LEU A 179 22.18 5.39 -7.71
C LEU A 179 22.38 4.44 -8.90
N PRO A 180 22.32 3.11 -8.68
CA PRO A 180 22.23 2.13 -9.76
C PRO A 180 21.07 2.45 -10.70
N SER A 181 21.22 2.14 -12.00
CA SER A 181 20.24 2.54 -13.03
C SER A 181 18.81 2.14 -12.71
N GLY A 182 18.59 0.89 -12.27
CA GLY A 182 17.24 0.41 -11.94
C GLY A 182 16.61 1.13 -10.75
N ILE A 183 17.42 1.47 -9.72
CA ILE A 183 16.94 2.25 -8.57
C ILE A 183 16.67 3.70 -8.98
N ARG A 184 17.52 4.29 -9.82
CA ARG A 184 17.29 5.63 -10.34
C ARG A 184 15.97 5.72 -11.12
N GLU A 185 15.73 4.80 -12.05
CA GLU A 185 14.48 4.72 -12.82
C GLU A 185 13.25 4.54 -11.92
N LEU A 186 13.37 3.73 -10.85
CA LEU A 186 12.34 3.61 -9.83
C LEU A 186 12.09 4.96 -9.15
N MET A 187 13.15 5.62 -8.64
CA MET A 187 13.01 6.91 -7.94
C MET A 187 12.40 7.99 -8.84
N GLU A 188 12.76 8.02 -10.13
CA GLU A 188 12.18 8.95 -11.11
C GLU A 188 10.67 8.70 -11.30
N ARG A 189 10.23 7.43 -11.34
CA ARG A 189 8.81 7.09 -11.42
C ARG A 189 8.06 7.44 -10.13
N LEU A 190 8.64 7.16 -8.96
CA LEU A 190 8.02 7.51 -7.68
C LEU A 190 7.85 9.03 -7.54
N ALA A 191 8.88 9.80 -7.89
CA ALA A 191 8.80 11.26 -7.91
C ALA A 191 7.72 11.77 -8.89
N ALA A 192 7.57 11.13 -10.05
CA ALA A 192 6.51 11.46 -11.02
C ALA A 192 5.10 11.13 -10.51
N ASN A 193 4.94 10.21 -9.54
CA ASN A 193 3.66 9.87 -8.92
C ASN A 193 3.26 10.84 -7.79
N GLU A 194 4.23 11.57 -7.19
CA GLU A 194 3.95 12.47 -6.06
C GLU A 194 2.84 13.50 -6.34
N PRO A 195 2.81 14.19 -7.50
CA PRO A 195 1.74 15.14 -7.79
C PRO A 195 0.34 14.49 -7.79
N PHE A 196 0.22 13.29 -8.35
CA PHE A 196 -1.06 12.57 -8.36
C PHE A 196 -1.47 12.16 -6.95
N PHE A 197 -0.57 11.60 -6.16
CA PHE A 197 -0.82 11.25 -4.76
C PHE A 197 -1.29 12.46 -3.94
N LEU A 198 -0.54 13.57 -3.99
CA LEU A 198 -0.82 14.76 -3.21
C LEU A 198 -2.14 15.44 -3.60
N GLU A 199 -2.46 15.49 -4.89
CA GLU A 199 -3.66 16.19 -5.37
C GLU A 199 -4.92 15.32 -5.30
N HIS A 200 -4.82 14.02 -5.63
CA HIS A 200 -5.99 13.18 -5.90
C HIS A 200 -6.17 12.04 -4.88
N GLU A 201 -5.14 11.63 -4.16
CA GLU A 201 -5.23 10.43 -3.34
C GLU A 201 -5.14 10.70 -1.84
N LEU A 202 -4.25 11.58 -1.40
CA LEU A 202 -3.93 11.80 0.01
C LEU A 202 -5.18 12.00 0.88
N CYS A 203 -6.04 12.95 0.52
CA CYS A 203 -7.25 13.25 1.28
C CYS A 203 -8.32 12.17 1.12
N GLU A 204 -8.47 11.57 -0.06
CA GLU A 204 -9.45 10.52 -0.33
C GLU A 204 -9.16 9.27 0.53
N VAL A 205 -7.92 8.81 0.53
CA VAL A 205 -7.52 7.60 1.25
C VAL A 205 -7.52 7.80 2.77
N THR A 206 -7.05 8.96 3.24
CA THR A 206 -6.99 9.23 4.68
C THR A 206 -8.34 9.56 5.30
N ALA A 207 -9.32 9.96 4.48
CA ALA A 207 -10.71 10.15 4.91
C ALA A 207 -11.55 8.86 4.83
N TYR A 208 -10.98 7.76 4.32
CA TYR A 208 -11.70 6.49 4.20
C TYR A 208 -12.18 5.99 5.57
N GLU A 209 -13.45 5.61 5.64
CA GLU A 209 -14.07 5.00 6.81
C GLU A 209 -14.29 3.50 6.55
N PRO A 210 -13.51 2.61 7.21
CA PRO A 210 -13.64 1.18 7.01
C PRO A 210 -15.01 0.66 7.43
N ASP A 211 -15.62 -0.21 6.63
CA ASP A 211 -16.80 -0.99 7.04
C ASP A 211 -16.41 -1.99 8.13
N THR A 212 -16.41 -1.51 9.37
CA THR A 212 -15.99 -2.32 10.51
C THR A 212 -16.88 -3.54 10.77
N ASP A 213 -18.14 -3.52 10.31
CA ASP A 213 -19.05 -4.66 10.49
C ASP A 213 -18.75 -5.76 9.47
N ALA A 214 -18.46 -5.39 8.21
CA ALA A 214 -17.99 -6.35 7.21
C ALA A 214 -16.62 -6.92 7.59
N LEU A 215 -15.68 -6.08 8.06
CA LEU A 215 -14.35 -6.53 8.47
C LEU A 215 -14.37 -7.43 9.70
N ARG A 216 -15.26 -7.20 10.68
CA ARG A 216 -15.44 -8.12 11.81
C ARG A 216 -15.95 -9.50 11.39
N LYS A 217 -16.80 -9.57 10.36
CA LYS A 217 -17.25 -10.87 9.81
C LYS A 217 -16.14 -11.65 9.13
N ALA A 218 -15.09 -10.96 8.69
CA ALA A 218 -13.90 -11.53 8.05
C ALA A 218 -12.65 -11.48 8.95
N ALA A 219 -12.82 -11.30 10.25
CA ALA A 219 -11.73 -11.11 11.21
C ALA A 219 -10.74 -12.28 11.25
N ASP A 220 -11.22 -13.49 11.02
CA ASP A 220 -10.42 -14.72 10.89
C ASP A 220 -9.45 -14.72 9.68
N ARG A 221 -9.61 -13.79 8.76
CA ARG A 221 -8.80 -13.63 7.54
C ARG A 221 -8.13 -12.26 7.44
N LEU A 222 -8.18 -11.46 8.50
CA LEU A 222 -7.63 -10.10 8.53
C LEU A 222 -6.53 -9.98 9.56
N LEU A 223 -5.36 -9.55 9.11
CA LEU A 223 -4.24 -9.16 9.94
C LEU A 223 -4.03 -7.64 9.82
N ILE A 224 -3.87 -6.94 10.95
CA ILE A 224 -3.50 -5.54 10.97
C ILE A 224 -2.02 -5.45 11.34
N GLY A 225 -1.19 -5.17 10.32
CA GLY A 225 0.26 -5.03 10.48
C GLY A 225 0.66 -3.65 10.98
N VAL A 226 1.63 -3.60 11.89
CA VAL A 226 2.30 -2.37 12.32
C VAL A 226 3.80 -2.63 12.41
N GLY A 227 4.59 -1.74 11.82
CA GLY A 227 6.03 -1.80 11.92
C GLY A 227 6.50 -1.54 13.35
N ARG A 228 7.45 -2.35 13.84
CA ARG A 228 7.99 -2.23 15.19
C ARG A 228 8.50 -0.82 15.49
N ASP A 229 9.09 -0.17 14.50
CA ASP A 229 9.75 1.13 14.65
C ASP A 229 8.83 2.33 14.36
N SER A 230 7.57 2.09 13.90
CA SER A 230 6.58 3.12 13.54
C SER A 230 5.39 3.24 14.50
N LEU A 231 5.37 2.52 15.62
CA LEU A 231 4.26 2.48 16.57
C LEU A 231 3.79 3.88 17.05
N ARG A 232 4.69 4.86 17.12
CA ARG A 232 4.39 6.23 17.56
C ARG A 232 4.08 7.18 16.42
N GLN A 233 4.35 6.79 15.19
CA GLN A 233 4.07 7.56 13.97
C GLN A 233 2.59 7.48 13.63
N MET A 234 2.08 8.43 12.84
CA MET A 234 0.66 8.44 12.49
C MET A 234 0.18 7.11 11.88
N PRO A 235 0.90 6.49 10.91
CA PRO A 235 0.44 5.25 10.30
C PRO A 235 0.38 4.07 11.28
N GLY A 236 1.36 3.94 12.18
CA GLY A 236 1.35 2.90 13.23
C GLY A 236 0.20 3.11 14.21
N ARG A 237 -0.07 4.36 14.61
CA ARG A 237 -1.19 4.71 15.48
C ARG A 237 -2.55 4.39 14.85
N THR A 238 -2.74 4.67 13.56
CA THR A 238 -3.99 4.34 12.85
C THR A 238 -4.18 2.83 12.72
N GLY A 239 -3.12 2.07 12.44
CA GLY A 239 -3.15 0.60 12.44
C GLY A 239 -3.57 0.04 13.80
N ALA A 240 -2.93 0.49 14.88
CA ALA A 240 -3.27 0.07 16.24
C ALA A 240 -4.73 0.44 16.62
N ALA A 241 -5.19 1.65 16.26
CA ALA A 241 -6.56 2.09 16.51
C ALA A 241 -7.58 1.23 15.75
N LEU A 242 -7.27 0.84 14.50
CA LEU A 242 -8.13 -0.05 13.71
C LEU A 242 -8.18 -1.45 14.32
N ALA A 243 -7.03 -2.03 14.69
CA ALA A 243 -6.98 -3.33 15.36
C ALA A 243 -7.86 -3.34 16.62
N ALA A 244 -7.69 -2.36 17.50
CA ALA A 244 -8.52 -2.18 18.70
C ALA A 244 -10.01 -2.03 18.37
N ARG A 245 -10.36 -1.27 17.33
CA ARG A 245 -11.76 -1.08 16.88
C ARG A 245 -12.41 -2.38 16.39
N LEU A 246 -11.62 -3.27 15.81
CA LEU A 246 -12.08 -4.58 15.30
C LEU A 246 -12.02 -5.68 16.36
N GLY A 247 -11.36 -5.45 17.50
CA GLY A 247 -11.12 -6.49 18.52
C GLY A 247 -10.01 -7.46 18.10
N LEU A 248 -9.07 -7.00 17.24
CA LEU A 248 -7.91 -7.75 16.78
C LEU A 248 -6.65 -7.28 17.52
N GLU A 249 -5.67 -8.17 17.60
CA GLU A 249 -4.33 -7.79 18.00
C GLU A 249 -3.53 -7.22 16.82
N VAL A 250 -2.56 -6.36 17.13
CA VAL A 250 -1.60 -5.85 16.15
C VAL A 250 -0.63 -6.96 15.80
N THR A 251 -0.42 -7.17 14.50
CA THR A 251 0.63 -8.04 13.97
C THR A 251 1.91 -7.22 13.78
N GLU A 252 2.94 -7.50 14.57
CA GLU A 252 4.23 -6.82 14.44
C GLU A 252 4.95 -7.24 13.15
N LEU A 253 5.45 -6.23 12.42
CA LEU A 253 6.28 -6.40 11.23
C LEU A 253 7.68 -5.81 11.46
N PRO A 254 8.74 -6.36 10.83
CA PRO A 254 10.09 -5.82 10.89
C PRO A 254 10.20 -4.40 10.34
N GLY A 255 11.05 -3.57 10.95
CA GLY A 255 11.28 -2.18 10.53
C GLY A 255 10.14 -1.23 10.87
N GLY A 256 10.09 -0.10 10.17
CA GLY A 256 9.06 0.91 10.29
C GLY A 256 7.99 0.81 9.19
N HIS A 257 7.44 1.97 8.83
CA HIS A 257 6.44 2.10 7.77
C HIS A 257 6.89 1.56 6.40
N SER A 258 8.19 1.66 6.12
CA SER A 258 8.84 1.17 4.91
C SER A 258 9.71 -0.07 5.15
N GLY A 259 9.40 -0.89 6.17
CA GLY A 259 10.17 -2.07 6.54
C GLY A 259 10.49 -3.02 5.39
N TYR A 260 9.62 -3.10 4.38
CA TYR A 260 9.84 -3.86 3.15
C TYR A 260 10.97 -3.32 2.24
N VAL A 261 11.46 -2.09 2.50
CA VAL A 261 12.65 -1.51 1.86
C VAL A 261 13.83 -1.54 2.82
N GLU A 262 13.60 -1.29 4.12
CA GLU A 262 14.64 -1.14 5.16
C GLU A 262 15.32 -2.48 5.48
N ASP A 263 14.55 -3.56 5.58
CA ASP A 263 14.99 -4.93 5.83
C ASP A 263 14.10 -5.92 5.04
N GLY A 264 14.22 -5.88 3.72
CA GLY A 264 13.40 -6.67 2.81
C GLY A 264 13.45 -8.18 3.07
N GLY A 265 14.60 -8.70 3.48
CA GLY A 265 14.78 -10.11 3.79
C GLY A 265 13.95 -10.57 5.01
N ALA A 266 14.07 -9.87 6.15
CA ALA A 266 13.30 -10.18 7.35
C ALA A 266 11.79 -9.91 7.10
N PHE A 267 11.48 -8.85 6.38
CA PHE A 267 10.10 -8.51 6.05
C PHE A 267 9.42 -9.59 5.18
N ALA A 268 10.09 -10.06 4.12
CA ALA A 268 9.60 -11.12 3.25
C ALA A 268 9.41 -12.44 4.02
N ALA A 269 10.37 -12.81 4.88
CA ALA A 269 10.26 -14.01 5.73
C ALA A 269 9.03 -13.93 6.64
N ARG A 270 8.79 -12.76 7.28
CA ARG A 270 7.63 -12.54 8.14
C ARG A 270 6.31 -12.57 7.36
N LEU A 271 6.25 -11.96 6.17
CA LEU A 271 5.07 -12.06 5.31
C LEU A 271 4.79 -13.51 4.90
N ALA A 272 5.83 -14.27 4.53
CA ALA A 272 5.68 -15.67 4.13
C ALA A 272 5.20 -16.56 5.28
N GLU A 273 5.59 -16.26 6.52
CA GLU A 273 5.08 -16.92 7.72
C GLU A 273 3.59 -16.60 7.95
N LEU A 274 3.23 -15.31 7.95
CA LEU A 274 1.89 -14.83 8.26
C LEU A 274 0.84 -15.21 7.20
N LEU A 275 1.23 -15.18 5.92
CA LEU A 275 0.34 -15.45 4.79
C LEU A 275 0.42 -16.89 4.28
N GLY A 276 1.41 -17.68 4.72
CA GLY A 276 1.51 -19.09 4.41
C GLY A 276 0.53 -19.95 5.24
N ASP A 277 0.53 -21.27 5.00
CA ASP A 277 -0.43 -22.22 5.59
C ASP A 277 -0.39 -22.32 7.13
N GLY A 278 0.52 -21.64 7.81
CA GLY A 278 0.69 -21.63 9.27
C GLY A 278 0.13 -20.39 10.00
N GLY A 279 -0.21 -19.32 9.30
CA GLY A 279 -0.44 -18.01 9.92
C GLY A 279 -1.81 -17.76 10.59
N LEU A 280 -2.80 -18.61 10.35
CA LEU A 280 -4.17 -18.45 10.87
C LEU A 280 -4.63 -19.60 11.78
N ARG A 281 -3.71 -20.42 12.30
CA ARG A 281 -4.00 -21.56 13.21
C ARG A 281 -3.43 -21.37 14.63
N ALA A 282 -3.51 -20.17 15.17
CA ALA A 282 -3.18 -19.96 16.58
C ALA A 282 -4.34 -19.27 17.31
#